data_9e3bb5d941aedca73b60a8c7dd0382c7
#
_entry.id   9e3bb5d941aedca73b60a8c7dd0382c7
#
_cell.length_a   1.000
_cell.length_b   1.000
_cell.length_c   1.000
_cell.angle_alpha   90.00
_cell.angle_beta   90.00
_cell.angle_gamma   90.00
#
_symmetry.space_group_name_H-M   'P 1'
#
loop_
_entity.id
_entity.type
_entity.pdbx_description
1 polymer ?
#
loop_
_entity_poly.entity_id
_entity_poly.type
_entity_poly.pdbx_seq_one_letter_code
_entity_poly.pdbx_strand_id
1 'polypeptide(L)'
;MKEESTATGPLTDVRLIELGQLIAGPFCGQMMADMGADVIKVEPPGTGDPLRVWGRGDYPLWWKVSSRNKRCVTANLREPEGQALVRRLIAGADMVLENFRAGTLERWGLSYEELAAENPGLIMIRVSGYGQTGPYSSRAGYAAVGEAMGGMRYLCGEPDRQPSRAGLSVGDTLAGTFACMGALAALHHRERTGEGQVIDASIYESVLNIMEATIPEYTVSNYIRERSGSSLPNVAPSNIYDCKDGIFLIAANQDTVFRRLCTAMGKPELADDDRFAKHTARGENQAILDALINDWTREKSVNEVEALMLEHGVPAGKIFTTPDMLDDPHFQAREAIVDVPTDKWPDLKMQNVFPKMSKTQGQIRWTGPEELGEHNEEVYGDLLGLTPEDLADLHSRNII
;
A
#
# COMPACT_ATOMS: atom_id res chain seq x y z
N MET A 1 4.35 -16.84 -30.01
CA MET A 1 3.38 -17.33 -29.02
C MET A 1 4.06 -17.20 -27.67
N LYS A 2 3.71 -16.18 -26.86
CA LYS A 2 4.08 -16.18 -25.44
C LYS A 2 3.19 -17.28 -24.82
N GLU A 3 3.79 -18.26 -24.13
CA GLU A 3 3.02 -19.15 -23.29
C GLU A 3 2.22 -18.29 -22.31
N GLU A 4 0.90 -18.33 -22.40
CA GLU A 4 0.04 -17.71 -21.41
C GLU A 4 0.34 -18.38 -20.06
N SER A 5 1.08 -17.69 -19.21
CA SER A 5 1.27 -18.10 -17.83
C SER A 5 -0.11 -18.10 -17.17
N THR A 6 -0.68 -19.28 -16.96
CA THR A 6 -1.96 -19.43 -16.26
C THR A 6 -1.88 -18.75 -14.90
N ALA A 7 -2.88 -17.94 -14.58
CA ALA A 7 -2.94 -17.26 -13.29
C ALA A 7 -2.86 -18.28 -12.15
N THR A 8 -2.03 -17.97 -11.16
CA THR A 8 -1.94 -18.72 -9.91
C THR A 8 -2.39 -17.82 -8.76
N GLY A 9 -2.84 -18.42 -7.68
CA GLY A 9 -3.32 -17.67 -6.53
C GLY A 9 -4.72 -18.07 -6.11
N PRO A 10 -5.22 -17.54 -5.01
CA PRO A 10 -6.53 -17.92 -4.46
C PRO A 10 -7.72 -17.27 -5.14
N LEU A 11 -7.53 -16.30 -6.04
CA LEU A 11 -8.59 -15.49 -6.66
C LEU A 11 -8.67 -15.68 -8.18
N THR A 12 -8.24 -16.83 -8.71
CA THR A 12 -8.22 -17.10 -10.15
C THR A 12 -9.61 -17.15 -10.81
N ASP A 13 -10.65 -17.30 -10.02
CA ASP A 13 -12.05 -17.33 -10.41
C ASP A 13 -12.79 -15.99 -10.17
N VAL A 14 -12.06 -14.95 -9.71
CA VAL A 14 -12.62 -13.64 -9.38
C VAL A 14 -12.30 -12.64 -10.47
N ARG A 15 -13.32 -11.94 -10.97
CA ARG A 15 -13.17 -10.80 -11.90
C ARG A 15 -13.49 -9.48 -11.23
N LEU A 16 -12.58 -8.52 -11.37
CA LEU A 16 -12.69 -7.16 -10.86
C LEU A 16 -12.63 -6.14 -12.00
N ILE A 17 -13.62 -5.27 -12.12
CA ILE A 17 -13.57 -4.09 -13.00
C ILE A 17 -13.05 -2.91 -12.18
N GLU A 18 -11.87 -2.42 -12.53
CA GLU A 18 -11.21 -1.30 -11.85
C GLU A 18 -11.43 0.00 -12.64
N LEU A 19 -12.23 0.91 -12.09
CA LEU A 19 -12.46 2.25 -12.62
C LEU A 19 -11.55 3.29 -11.96
N GLY A 20 -10.86 2.89 -10.89
CA GLY A 20 -10.00 3.74 -10.07
C GLY A 20 -8.77 4.26 -10.83
N GLN A 21 -8.25 5.40 -10.38
CA GLN A 21 -7.06 6.04 -10.92
C GLN A 21 -6.01 6.31 -9.85
N LEU A 22 -4.77 6.54 -10.26
CA LEU A 22 -3.62 6.84 -9.40
C LEU A 22 -3.27 5.66 -8.47
N ILE A 23 -3.38 5.84 -7.12
CA ILE A 23 -2.79 4.89 -6.16
C ILE A 23 -3.84 4.16 -5.33
N ALA A 24 -4.70 4.87 -4.60
CA ALA A 24 -5.49 4.29 -3.50
C ALA A 24 -6.38 3.10 -3.95
N GLY A 25 -7.26 3.31 -4.93
CA GLY A 25 -8.05 2.23 -5.54
C GLY A 25 -7.16 1.23 -6.28
N PRO A 26 -6.32 1.68 -7.24
CA PRO A 26 -5.46 0.78 -8.00
C PRO A 26 -4.52 -0.10 -7.19
N PHE A 27 -4.13 0.30 -5.97
CA PHE A 27 -3.35 -0.56 -5.07
C PHE A 27 -4.16 -1.77 -4.58
N CYS A 28 -5.45 -1.59 -4.28
CA CYS A 28 -6.36 -2.71 -4.01
C CYS A 28 -6.43 -3.67 -5.20
N GLY A 29 -6.68 -3.13 -6.41
CA GLY A 29 -6.72 -3.93 -7.63
C GLY A 29 -5.40 -4.65 -7.93
N GLN A 30 -4.24 -4.02 -7.67
CA GLN A 30 -2.94 -4.66 -7.78
C GLN A 30 -2.81 -5.86 -6.84
N MET A 31 -3.18 -5.72 -5.56
CA MET A 31 -3.13 -6.81 -4.59
C MET A 31 -4.02 -7.99 -5.01
N MET A 32 -5.20 -7.72 -5.53
CA MET A 32 -6.10 -8.77 -6.03
C MET A 32 -5.55 -9.44 -7.30
N ALA A 33 -5.01 -8.66 -8.24
CA ALA A 33 -4.36 -9.16 -9.45
C ALA A 33 -3.12 -10.04 -9.13
N ASP A 34 -2.35 -9.65 -8.13
CA ASP A 34 -1.20 -10.42 -7.63
C ASP A 34 -1.63 -11.76 -7.01
N MET A 35 -2.83 -11.82 -6.44
CA MET A 35 -3.46 -13.04 -5.93
C MET A 35 -4.22 -13.84 -6.99
N GLY A 36 -4.12 -13.47 -8.26
CA GLY A 36 -4.64 -14.23 -9.40
C GLY A 36 -5.96 -13.72 -9.98
N ALA A 37 -6.61 -12.72 -9.39
CA ALA A 37 -7.84 -12.16 -9.94
C ALA A 37 -7.65 -11.62 -11.36
N ASP A 38 -8.70 -11.76 -12.18
CA ASP A 38 -8.80 -11.15 -13.50
C ASP A 38 -9.20 -9.67 -13.32
N VAL A 39 -8.21 -8.80 -13.21
CA VAL A 39 -8.45 -7.35 -13.02
C VAL A 39 -8.43 -6.63 -14.36
N ILE A 40 -9.57 -6.08 -14.72
CA ILE A 40 -9.74 -5.26 -15.94
C ILE A 40 -9.79 -3.79 -15.52
N LYS A 41 -8.71 -3.07 -15.83
CA LYS A 41 -8.59 -1.64 -15.56
C LYS A 41 -9.13 -0.83 -16.72
N VAL A 42 -10.08 0.03 -16.42
CA VAL A 42 -10.69 0.95 -17.39
C VAL A 42 -10.04 2.32 -17.30
N GLU A 43 -9.50 2.81 -18.39
CA GLU A 43 -8.83 4.10 -18.52
C GLU A 43 -9.57 5.04 -19.46
N PRO A 44 -9.49 6.38 -19.29
CA PRO A 44 -10.03 7.31 -20.29
C PRO A 44 -9.22 7.20 -21.60
N PRO A 45 -9.89 7.18 -22.76
CA PRO A 45 -9.20 7.16 -24.04
C PRO A 45 -8.35 8.42 -24.26
N GLY A 46 -7.27 8.30 -25.01
CA GLY A 46 -6.36 9.37 -25.36
C GLY A 46 -5.42 9.83 -24.24
N THR A 47 -5.83 9.80 -22.98
CA THR A 47 -5.03 10.29 -21.85
C THR A 47 -4.54 9.20 -20.90
N GLY A 48 -5.31 8.13 -20.72
CA GLY A 48 -5.01 7.06 -19.75
C GLY A 48 -5.10 7.50 -18.29
N ASP A 49 -4.63 6.61 -17.41
CA ASP A 49 -4.44 6.94 -16.00
C ASP A 49 -3.29 7.94 -15.84
N PRO A 50 -3.46 9.01 -15.04
CA PRO A 50 -2.37 9.96 -14.76
C PRO A 50 -1.08 9.29 -14.25
N LEU A 51 -1.16 8.11 -13.64
CA LEU A 51 -0.01 7.36 -13.15
C LEU A 51 0.94 6.89 -14.28
N ARG A 52 0.45 6.83 -15.52
CA ARG A 52 1.27 6.44 -16.69
C ARG A 52 2.49 7.33 -16.91
N VAL A 53 2.43 8.58 -16.43
CA VAL A 53 3.54 9.55 -16.54
C VAL A 53 4.27 9.79 -15.22
N TRP A 54 3.91 9.07 -14.14
CA TRP A 54 4.57 9.25 -12.85
C TRP A 54 5.87 8.45 -12.76
N GLY A 55 6.92 9.17 -12.39
CA GLY A 55 8.27 8.62 -12.25
C GLY A 55 9.31 9.73 -12.20
N ARG A 56 10.56 9.36 -12.34
CA ARG A 56 11.70 10.30 -12.36
C ARG A 56 12.23 10.42 -13.78
N GLY A 57 12.13 11.60 -14.38
CA GLY A 57 12.54 11.82 -15.77
C GLY A 57 11.75 10.95 -16.73
N ASP A 58 12.42 10.27 -17.64
CA ASP A 58 11.80 9.40 -18.66
C ASP A 58 11.46 7.99 -18.16
N TYR A 59 11.38 7.79 -16.86
CA TYR A 59 11.15 6.49 -16.21
C TYR A 59 9.80 6.46 -15.47
N PRO A 60 8.66 6.25 -16.14
CA PRO A 60 7.33 6.18 -15.52
C PRO A 60 7.10 4.81 -14.87
N LEU A 61 7.97 4.42 -13.93
CA LEU A 61 7.99 3.08 -13.35
C LEU A 61 6.86 2.81 -12.34
N TRP A 62 6.18 3.86 -11.86
CA TRP A 62 5.02 3.68 -10.96
C TRP A 62 3.90 2.91 -11.65
N TRP A 63 3.66 3.20 -12.92
CA TRP A 63 2.68 2.49 -13.73
C TRP A 63 3.03 1.00 -13.86
N LYS A 64 4.30 0.68 -14.08
CA LYS A 64 4.76 -0.71 -14.23
C LYS A 64 4.47 -1.56 -13.00
N VAL A 65 4.58 -0.98 -11.83
CA VAL A 65 4.28 -1.65 -10.54
C VAL A 65 2.78 -1.68 -10.27
N SER A 66 2.10 -0.54 -10.33
CA SER A 66 0.69 -0.42 -9.92
C SER A 66 -0.29 -1.14 -10.85
N SER A 67 0.05 -1.26 -12.13
CA SER A 67 -0.81 -1.91 -13.14
C SER A 67 -0.31 -3.28 -13.58
N ARG A 68 0.64 -3.87 -12.83
CA ARG A 68 1.07 -5.25 -13.07
C ARG A 68 -0.10 -6.22 -12.90
N ASN A 69 -0.09 -7.28 -13.68
CA ASN A 69 -1.12 -8.31 -13.71
C ASN A 69 -2.53 -7.83 -14.11
N LYS A 70 -2.70 -6.57 -14.54
CA LYS A 70 -4.00 -6.04 -14.98
C LYS A 70 -4.09 -6.03 -16.50
N ARG A 71 -5.28 -6.32 -17.01
CA ARG A 71 -5.66 -6.05 -18.40
C ARG A 71 -6.20 -4.64 -18.48
N CYS A 72 -5.62 -3.79 -19.32
CA CYS A 72 -5.98 -2.38 -19.41
C CYS A 72 -6.77 -2.11 -20.69
N VAL A 73 -7.97 -1.54 -20.54
CA VAL A 73 -8.86 -1.15 -21.62
C VAL A 73 -9.21 0.33 -21.51
N THR A 74 -9.72 0.91 -22.60
CA THR A 74 -10.19 2.29 -22.61
C THR A 74 -11.70 2.37 -22.68
N ALA A 75 -12.31 3.29 -21.90
CA ALA A 75 -13.71 3.68 -22.06
C ALA A 75 -13.92 5.12 -21.58
N ASN A 76 -14.66 5.89 -22.38
CA ASN A 76 -15.00 7.27 -22.06
C ASN A 76 -16.24 7.34 -21.15
N LEU A 77 -16.03 7.32 -19.85
CA LEU A 77 -17.10 7.38 -18.85
C LEU A 77 -17.83 8.75 -18.79
N ARG A 78 -17.40 9.74 -19.58
CA ARG A 78 -18.15 11.00 -19.74
C ARG A 78 -19.27 10.88 -20.78
N GLU A 79 -19.21 9.86 -21.64
CA GLU A 79 -20.17 9.60 -22.68
C GLU A 79 -21.12 8.44 -22.28
N PRO A 80 -22.43 8.56 -22.53
CA PRO A 80 -23.38 7.52 -22.16
C PRO A 80 -23.07 6.15 -22.76
N GLU A 81 -22.48 6.12 -23.94
CA GLU A 81 -22.12 4.87 -24.63
C GLU A 81 -20.92 4.19 -23.93
N GLY A 82 -19.93 4.96 -23.46
CA GLY A 82 -18.82 4.43 -22.63
C GLY A 82 -19.31 3.91 -21.28
N GLN A 83 -20.27 4.59 -20.66
CA GLN A 83 -20.93 4.12 -19.43
C GLN A 83 -21.68 2.80 -19.67
N ALA A 84 -22.42 2.68 -20.77
CA ALA A 84 -23.13 1.47 -21.14
C ALA A 84 -22.16 0.30 -21.41
N LEU A 85 -21.03 0.57 -22.05
CA LEU A 85 -19.99 -0.43 -22.31
C LEU A 85 -19.42 -0.98 -21.00
N VAL A 86 -19.08 -0.10 -20.06
CA VAL A 86 -18.54 -0.48 -18.74
C VAL A 86 -19.60 -1.20 -17.89
N ARG A 87 -20.89 -0.79 -17.96
CA ARG A 87 -21.99 -1.50 -17.30
C ARG A 87 -22.07 -2.95 -17.75
N ARG A 88 -21.91 -3.22 -19.06
CA ARG A 88 -21.86 -4.59 -19.60
C ARG A 88 -20.70 -5.40 -19.05
N LEU A 89 -19.50 -4.81 -18.87
CA LEU A 89 -18.37 -5.48 -18.21
C LEU A 89 -18.69 -5.82 -16.76
N ILE A 90 -19.27 -4.87 -16.01
CA ILE A 90 -19.61 -5.05 -14.59
C ILE A 90 -20.68 -6.13 -14.41
N ALA A 91 -21.64 -6.25 -15.32
CA ALA A 91 -22.68 -7.27 -15.25
C ALA A 91 -22.13 -8.71 -15.24
N GLY A 92 -20.96 -8.92 -15.86
CA GLY A 92 -20.23 -10.22 -15.86
C GLY A 92 -19.09 -10.31 -14.84
N ALA A 93 -19.02 -9.40 -13.88
CA ALA A 93 -17.92 -9.34 -12.90
C ALA A 93 -18.40 -9.65 -11.48
N ASP A 94 -17.46 -10.04 -10.63
CA ASP A 94 -17.67 -10.25 -9.20
C ASP A 94 -17.60 -8.96 -8.41
N MET A 95 -16.75 -8.04 -8.87
CA MET A 95 -16.46 -6.80 -8.18
C MET A 95 -16.33 -5.62 -9.13
N VAL A 96 -16.63 -4.45 -8.60
CA VAL A 96 -16.26 -3.17 -9.20
C VAL A 96 -15.52 -2.32 -8.17
N LEU A 97 -14.43 -1.68 -8.61
CA LEU A 97 -13.58 -0.80 -7.77
C LEU A 97 -13.54 0.60 -8.36
N GLU A 98 -13.81 1.60 -7.54
CA GLU A 98 -13.72 3.00 -7.94
C GLU A 98 -13.05 3.86 -6.85
N ASN A 99 -12.50 5.02 -7.24
CA ASN A 99 -12.01 6.02 -6.29
C ASN A 99 -12.30 7.46 -6.75
N PHE A 100 -13.45 7.66 -7.36
CA PHE A 100 -13.96 8.96 -7.73
C PHE A 100 -14.53 9.71 -6.51
N ARG A 101 -14.93 10.95 -6.72
CA ARG A 101 -15.68 11.68 -5.69
C ARG A 101 -17.05 11.05 -5.52
N ALA A 102 -17.53 11.01 -4.29
CA ALA A 102 -18.87 10.52 -3.98
C ALA A 102 -19.95 11.15 -4.90
N GLY A 103 -20.91 10.34 -5.33
CA GLY A 103 -21.96 10.73 -6.27
C GLY A 103 -21.55 10.72 -7.75
N THR A 104 -20.32 10.33 -8.10
CA THR A 104 -19.88 10.30 -9.49
C THR A 104 -20.48 9.12 -10.26
N LEU A 105 -20.40 7.91 -9.69
CA LEU A 105 -21.01 6.72 -10.32
C LEU A 105 -22.53 6.85 -10.44
N GLU A 106 -23.16 7.42 -9.43
CA GLU A 106 -24.60 7.68 -9.41
C GLU A 106 -25.03 8.55 -10.61
N ARG A 107 -24.28 9.61 -10.92
CA ARG A 107 -24.53 10.46 -12.09
C ARG A 107 -24.33 9.75 -13.43
N TRP A 108 -23.54 8.68 -13.44
CA TRP A 108 -23.25 7.89 -14.63
C TRP A 108 -24.19 6.69 -14.80
N GLY A 109 -25.21 6.53 -13.94
CA GLY A 109 -26.08 5.36 -13.94
C GLY A 109 -25.36 4.06 -13.57
N LEU A 110 -24.33 4.16 -12.75
CA LEU A 110 -23.52 3.06 -12.25
C LEU A 110 -23.56 3.00 -10.71
N SER A 111 -24.68 3.41 -10.10
CA SER A 111 -24.89 3.29 -8.66
C SER A 111 -24.89 1.82 -8.23
N TYR A 112 -24.58 1.56 -6.96
CA TYR A 112 -24.63 0.19 -6.45
C TYR A 112 -26.04 -0.42 -6.58
N GLU A 113 -27.07 0.35 -6.27
CA GLU A 113 -28.46 -0.08 -6.33
C GLU A 113 -28.87 -0.50 -7.74
N GLU A 114 -28.43 0.25 -8.77
CA GLU A 114 -28.72 -0.08 -10.17
C GLU A 114 -27.95 -1.32 -10.64
N LEU A 115 -26.66 -1.43 -10.27
CA LEU A 115 -25.82 -2.57 -10.66
C LEU A 115 -26.19 -3.84 -9.89
N ALA A 116 -26.51 -3.74 -8.60
CA ALA A 116 -26.93 -4.87 -7.77
C ALA A 116 -28.30 -5.40 -8.14
N ALA A 117 -29.17 -4.61 -8.77
CA ALA A 117 -30.44 -5.08 -9.33
C ALA A 117 -30.22 -6.09 -10.48
N GLU A 118 -29.13 -5.95 -11.24
CA GLU A 118 -28.73 -6.87 -12.31
C GLU A 118 -27.86 -8.02 -11.80
N ASN A 119 -27.01 -7.76 -10.81
CA ASN A 119 -26.11 -8.72 -10.18
C ASN A 119 -26.15 -8.59 -8.65
N PRO A 120 -27.06 -9.28 -7.96
CA PRO A 120 -27.19 -9.20 -6.49
C PRO A 120 -25.94 -9.64 -5.71
N GLY A 121 -25.06 -10.41 -6.34
CA GLY A 121 -23.79 -10.83 -5.77
C GLY A 121 -22.64 -9.82 -5.97
N LEU A 122 -22.89 -8.70 -6.64
CA LEU A 122 -21.85 -7.70 -6.93
C LEU A 122 -21.29 -7.09 -5.65
N ILE A 123 -19.97 -7.02 -5.56
CA ILE A 123 -19.26 -6.31 -4.51
C ILE A 123 -18.74 -4.99 -5.08
N MET A 124 -19.15 -3.85 -4.52
CA MET A 124 -18.66 -2.54 -4.92
C MET A 124 -17.65 -2.00 -3.91
N ILE A 125 -16.42 -1.75 -4.35
CA ILE A 125 -15.33 -1.22 -3.52
C ILE A 125 -15.16 0.25 -3.84
N ARG A 126 -15.38 1.12 -2.87
CA ARG A 126 -15.33 2.58 -3.01
C ARG A 126 -14.22 3.15 -2.13
N VAL A 127 -13.15 3.64 -2.75
CA VAL A 127 -12.02 4.25 -2.04
C VAL A 127 -12.07 5.75 -2.24
N SER A 128 -12.11 6.53 -1.15
CA SER A 128 -12.23 7.98 -1.25
C SER A 128 -11.44 8.71 -0.16
N GLY A 129 -11.30 10.03 -0.28
CA GLY A 129 -10.60 10.81 0.74
C GLY A 129 -11.31 10.83 2.09
N TYR A 130 -12.66 10.90 2.08
CA TYR A 130 -13.46 11.18 3.27
C TYR A 130 -14.63 10.21 3.51
N GLY A 131 -14.77 9.16 2.73
CA GLY A 131 -15.92 8.24 2.78
C GLY A 131 -17.08 8.70 1.90
N GLN A 132 -18.06 7.81 1.73
CA GLN A 132 -19.25 8.06 0.90
C GLN A 132 -20.31 8.88 1.62
N THR A 133 -20.23 9.01 2.94
CA THR A 133 -21.19 9.70 3.78
C THR A 133 -20.53 10.81 4.61
N GLY A 134 -21.35 11.58 5.35
CA GLY A 134 -20.87 12.64 6.21
C GLY A 134 -20.63 13.98 5.48
N PRO A 135 -20.36 15.07 6.25
CA PRO A 135 -20.33 16.43 5.73
C PRO A 135 -19.15 16.72 4.78
N TYR A 136 -18.15 15.84 4.71
CA TYR A 136 -16.95 16.03 3.89
C TYR A 136 -16.90 15.10 2.66
N SER A 137 -17.86 14.20 2.48
CA SER A 137 -17.87 13.21 1.40
C SER A 137 -17.70 13.82 0.00
N SER A 138 -18.23 15.01 -0.25
CA SER A 138 -18.12 15.73 -1.52
C SER A 138 -16.81 16.50 -1.72
N ARG A 139 -15.95 16.58 -0.68
CA ARG A 139 -14.68 17.32 -0.78
C ARG A 139 -13.66 16.55 -1.61
N ALA A 140 -12.77 17.32 -2.27
CA ALA A 140 -11.57 16.74 -2.87
C ALA A 140 -10.60 16.29 -1.79
N GLY A 141 -10.12 15.03 -1.88
CA GLY A 141 -9.13 14.48 -0.96
C GLY A 141 -8.10 13.64 -1.70
N TYR A 142 -6.84 13.74 -1.25
CA TYR A 142 -5.71 12.90 -1.66
C TYR A 142 -5.00 12.38 -0.41
N ALA A 143 -4.07 11.42 -0.56
CA ALA A 143 -3.31 10.83 0.54
C ALA A 143 -2.78 11.86 1.54
N ALA A 144 -2.14 12.92 1.07
CA ALA A 144 -1.57 13.96 1.93
C ALA A 144 -2.59 14.64 2.85
N VAL A 145 -3.83 14.84 2.36
CA VAL A 145 -4.93 15.42 3.15
C VAL A 145 -5.47 14.39 4.15
N GLY A 146 -5.65 13.14 3.72
CA GLY A 146 -6.06 12.04 4.58
C GLY A 146 -5.04 11.74 5.69
N GLU A 147 -3.74 11.74 5.36
CA GLU A 147 -2.64 11.62 6.33
C GLU A 147 -2.67 12.75 7.38
N ALA A 148 -2.98 13.98 6.95
CA ALA A 148 -3.08 15.11 7.86
C ALA A 148 -4.31 15.02 8.76
N MET A 149 -5.47 14.70 8.20
CA MET A 149 -6.73 14.58 8.94
C MET A 149 -6.74 13.35 9.87
N GLY A 150 -6.16 12.23 9.43
CA GLY A 150 -6.04 11.01 10.23
C GLY A 150 -4.99 11.09 11.36
N GLY A 151 -4.22 12.19 11.44
CA GLY A 151 -3.29 12.47 12.54
C GLY A 151 -1.84 12.06 12.29
N MET A 152 -1.55 11.16 11.36
CA MET A 152 -0.19 10.64 11.13
C MET A 152 0.80 11.77 10.81
N ARG A 153 0.38 12.73 9.97
CA ARG A 153 1.23 13.87 9.59
C ARG A 153 1.66 14.72 10.80
N TYR A 154 0.80 14.84 11.81
CA TYR A 154 1.11 15.59 13.04
C TYR A 154 2.25 14.94 13.83
N LEU A 155 2.35 13.60 13.81
CA LEU A 155 3.35 12.83 14.56
C LEU A 155 4.67 12.60 13.80
N CYS A 156 4.70 12.84 12.49
CA CYS A 156 5.90 12.61 11.68
C CYS A 156 6.86 13.81 11.71
N GLY A 157 8.12 13.57 12.07
CA GLY A 157 9.21 14.54 12.01
C GLY A 157 9.80 14.89 13.37
N GLU A 158 10.77 15.81 13.33
CA GLU A 158 11.46 16.30 14.52
C GLU A 158 10.56 17.25 15.34
N PRO A 159 10.70 17.27 16.68
CA PRO A 159 9.87 18.09 17.56
C PRO A 159 9.88 19.58 17.26
N ASP A 160 11.04 20.11 16.87
CA ASP A 160 11.31 21.52 16.64
C ASP A 160 11.08 21.98 15.18
N ARG A 161 10.57 21.07 14.32
CA ARG A 161 10.33 21.34 12.91
C ARG A 161 8.87 21.17 12.51
N GLN A 162 8.53 21.64 11.33
CA GLN A 162 7.23 21.37 10.74
C GLN A 162 7.01 19.86 10.51
N PRO A 163 5.76 19.38 10.61
CA PRO A 163 5.43 17.99 10.31
C PRO A 163 5.99 17.52 8.97
N SER A 164 6.64 16.37 8.96
CA SER A 164 7.27 15.79 7.78
C SER A 164 6.34 14.77 7.09
N ARG A 165 6.61 14.50 5.82
CA ARG A 165 6.01 13.39 5.09
C ARG A 165 6.84 12.12 5.31
N ALA A 166 6.19 10.96 5.35
CA ALA A 166 6.87 9.66 5.39
C ALA A 166 7.61 9.29 4.08
N GLY A 167 7.57 10.15 3.06
CA GLY A 167 8.25 9.91 1.77
C GLY A 167 7.52 8.99 0.80
N LEU A 168 6.48 8.30 1.23
CA LEU A 168 5.63 7.39 0.46
C LEU A 168 4.17 7.85 0.50
N SER A 169 3.30 7.27 -0.34
CA SER A 169 1.84 7.49 -0.31
C SER A 169 1.19 6.53 0.69
N VAL A 170 1.54 6.67 1.97
CA VAL A 170 1.10 5.75 3.04
C VAL A 170 -0.43 5.72 3.18
N GLY A 171 -1.07 6.89 3.15
CA GLY A 171 -2.53 6.99 3.26
C GLY A 171 -3.25 6.24 2.13
N ASP A 172 -2.78 6.38 0.88
CA ASP A 172 -3.35 5.67 -0.27
C ASP A 172 -3.16 4.16 -0.16
N THR A 173 -1.94 3.71 0.18
CA THR A 173 -1.65 2.27 0.28
C THR A 173 -2.39 1.62 1.45
N LEU A 174 -2.56 2.31 2.57
CA LEU A 174 -3.41 1.82 3.67
C LEU A 174 -4.86 1.69 3.24
N ALA A 175 -5.43 2.71 2.58
CA ALA A 175 -6.80 2.65 2.09
C ALA A 175 -7.01 1.50 1.10
N GLY A 176 -6.08 1.32 0.16
CA GLY A 176 -6.09 0.18 -0.77
C GLY A 176 -5.98 -1.18 -0.07
N THR A 177 -5.16 -1.27 0.99
CA THR A 177 -5.00 -2.49 1.79
C THR A 177 -6.29 -2.83 2.56
N PHE A 178 -6.89 -1.85 3.26
CA PHE A 178 -8.16 -2.06 3.97
C PHE A 178 -9.31 -2.34 3.01
N ALA A 179 -9.33 -1.70 1.84
CA ALA A 179 -10.29 -1.98 0.79
C ALA A 179 -10.17 -3.44 0.28
N CYS A 180 -8.95 -3.93 0.05
CA CYS A 180 -8.70 -5.32 -0.32
C CYS A 180 -9.13 -6.29 0.78
N MET A 181 -8.82 -6.00 2.04
CA MET A 181 -9.29 -6.80 3.18
C MET A 181 -10.81 -6.84 3.26
N GLY A 182 -11.48 -5.70 3.08
CA GLY A 182 -12.94 -5.62 3.01
C GLY A 182 -13.52 -6.43 1.85
N ALA A 183 -12.87 -6.37 0.68
CA ALA A 183 -13.26 -7.13 -0.51
C ALA A 183 -13.21 -8.66 -0.26
N LEU A 184 -12.12 -9.14 0.35
CA LEU A 184 -11.98 -10.57 0.70
C LEU A 184 -13.02 -11.01 1.74
N ALA A 185 -13.33 -10.16 2.73
CA ALA A 185 -14.39 -10.43 3.70
C ALA A 185 -15.78 -10.46 3.04
N ALA A 186 -16.03 -9.57 2.07
CA ALA A 186 -17.27 -9.54 1.31
C ALA A 186 -17.43 -10.76 0.38
N LEU A 187 -16.32 -11.23 -0.23
CA LEU A 187 -16.32 -12.50 -0.98
C LEU A 187 -16.75 -13.67 -0.08
N HIS A 188 -16.16 -13.78 1.10
CA HIS A 188 -16.53 -14.83 2.04
C HIS A 188 -18.00 -14.74 2.49
N HIS A 189 -18.55 -13.52 2.65
CA HIS A 189 -19.97 -13.33 2.91
C HIS A 189 -20.82 -13.81 1.74
N ARG A 190 -20.48 -13.37 0.52
CA ARG A 190 -21.19 -13.72 -0.73
C ARG A 190 -21.22 -15.23 -0.98
N GLU A 191 -20.12 -15.94 -0.76
CA GLU A 191 -20.07 -17.40 -0.92
C GLU A 191 -21.11 -18.12 -0.04
N ARG A 192 -21.47 -17.55 1.10
CA ARG A 192 -22.40 -18.14 2.06
C ARG A 192 -23.85 -17.68 1.86
N THR A 193 -24.06 -16.51 1.32
CA THR A 193 -25.39 -15.87 1.24
C THR A 193 -25.88 -15.64 -0.19
N GLY A 194 -24.97 -15.56 -1.14
CA GLY A 194 -25.24 -15.10 -2.51
C GLY A 194 -25.32 -13.58 -2.64
N GLU A 195 -25.18 -12.82 -1.55
CA GLU A 195 -25.37 -11.38 -1.52
C GLU A 195 -24.04 -10.62 -1.56
N GLY A 196 -23.93 -9.64 -2.45
CA GLY A 196 -22.84 -8.66 -2.48
C GLY A 196 -23.10 -7.51 -1.51
N GLN A 197 -22.17 -6.54 -1.48
CA GLN A 197 -22.27 -5.36 -0.64
C GLN A 197 -21.35 -4.23 -1.10
N VAL A 198 -21.55 -3.03 -0.55
CA VAL A 198 -20.64 -1.90 -0.70
C VAL A 198 -19.56 -1.93 0.39
N ILE A 199 -18.33 -1.67 0.00
CA ILE A 199 -17.20 -1.42 0.90
C ILE A 199 -16.80 0.04 0.74
N ASP A 200 -16.95 0.84 1.80
CA ASP A 200 -16.54 2.24 1.86
C ASP A 200 -15.23 2.35 2.64
N ALA A 201 -14.13 2.62 1.95
CA ALA A 201 -12.80 2.74 2.52
C ALA A 201 -12.27 4.16 2.34
N SER A 202 -12.27 4.96 3.41
CA SER A 202 -11.72 6.30 3.35
C SER A 202 -10.24 6.35 3.72
N ILE A 203 -9.50 7.27 3.09
CA ILE A 203 -8.06 7.43 3.36
C ILE A 203 -7.82 7.89 4.79
N TYR A 204 -8.60 8.87 5.30
CA TYR A 204 -8.37 9.40 6.65
C TYR A 204 -8.68 8.36 7.74
N GLU A 205 -9.73 7.53 7.58
CA GLU A 205 -10.06 6.47 8.55
C GLU A 205 -9.03 5.34 8.50
N SER A 206 -8.51 5.03 7.31
CA SER A 206 -7.43 4.07 7.15
C SER A 206 -6.17 4.51 7.89
N VAL A 207 -5.83 5.80 7.83
CA VAL A 207 -4.75 6.39 8.62
C VAL A 207 -5.08 6.38 10.10
N LEU A 208 -6.28 6.83 10.50
CA LEU A 208 -6.71 6.85 11.90
C LEU A 208 -6.64 5.45 12.54
N ASN A 209 -6.97 4.42 11.78
CA ASN A 209 -6.98 3.04 12.28
C ASN A 209 -5.61 2.53 12.75
N ILE A 210 -4.51 3.09 12.23
CA ILE A 210 -3.14 2.73 12.64
C ILE A 210 -2.53 3.69 13.68
N MET A 211 -3.30 4.67 14.19
CA MET A 211 -2.80 5.68 15.12
C MET A 211 -2.70 5.20 16.58
N GLU A 212 -2.62 3.89 16.78
CA GLU A 212 -2.40 3.26 18.10
C GLU A 212 -3.38 3.79 19.18
N ALA A 213 -2.83 4.23 20.30
CA ALA A 213 -3.59 4.68 21.46
C ALA A 213 -3.78 6.23 21.54
N THR A 214 -3.48 6.97 20.48
CA THR A 214 -3.54 8.45 20.51
C THR A 214 -4.90 9.00 20.97
N ILE A 215 -6.01 8.41 20.51
CA ILE A 215 -7.35 8.82 20.93
C ILE A 215 -7.64 8.45 22.39
N PRO A 216 -7.44 7.19 22.84
CA PRO A 216 -7.57 6.84 24.25
C PRO A 216 -6.68 7.66 25.19
N GLU A 217 -5.42 7.91 24.82
CA GLU A 217 -4.51 8.74 25.61
C GLU A 217 -5.08 10.14 25.86
N TYR A 218 -5.60 10.78 24.82
CA TYR A 218 -6.21 12.09 24.96
C TYR A 218 -7.52 12.06 25.77
N THR A 219 -8.41 11.13 25.50
CA THR A 219 -9.73 11.08 26.14
C THR A 219 -9.67 10.73 27.63
N VAL A 220 -8.65 9.99 28.08
CA VAL A 220 -8.46 9.57 29.46
C VAL A 220 -7.60 10.55 30.25
N SER A 221 -6.55 11.11 29.63
CA SER A 221 -5.53 11.89 30.35
C SER A 221 -5.31 13.31 29.81
N ASN A 222 -6.01 13.71 28.75
CA ASN A 222 -5.75 14.93 27.98
C ASN A 222 -4.32 15.01 27.41
N TYR A 223 -3.64 13.87 27.27
CA TYR A 223 -2.30 13.81 26.70
C TYR A 223 -2.37 13.92 25.18
N ILE A 224 -1.67 14.89 24.61
CA ILE A 224 -1.47 15.03 23.17
C ILE A 224 -0.07 14.50 22.85
N ARG A 225 -0.02 13.42 22.08
CA ARG A 225 1.25 12.88 21.60
C ARG A 225 1.86 13.84 20.58
N GLU A 226 3.10 14.22 20.77
CA GLU A 226 3.84 15.13 19.90
C GLU A 226 4.85 14.37 19.02
N ARG A 227 5.45 15.06 18.04
CA ARG A 227 6.56 14.52 17.24
C ARG A 227 7.75 14.19 18.13
N SER A 228 8.40 13.09 17.85
CA SER A 228 9.54 12.59 18.62
C SER A 228 10.74 12.17 17.78
N GLY A 229 10.77 12.57 16.49
CA GLY A 229 11.85 12.20 15.58
C GLY A 229 11.88 10.71 15.32
N SER A 230 13.02 10.08 15.57
CA SER A 230 13.25 8.64 15.36
C SER A 230 12.88 7.77 16.56
N SER A 231 12.43 8.36 17.67
CA SER A 231 12.07 7.62 18.88
C SER A 231 10.56 7.47 19.03
N LEU A 232 10.13 6.45 19.79
CA LEU A 232 8.76 6.31 20.26
C LEU A 232 8.70 6.78 21.72
N PRO A 233 7.83 7.74 22.09
CA PRO A 233 7.76 8.26 23.45
C PRO A 233 7.50 7.16 24.48
N ASN A 234 8.22 7.19 25.60
CA ASN A 234 8.15 6.22 26.70
C ASN A 234 8.51 4.77 26.33
N VAL A 235 9.12 4.54 25.17
CA VAL A 235 9.58 3.19 24.73
C VAL A 235 11.08 3.24 24.47
N ALA A 236 11.88 3.05 25.54
CA ALA A 236 13.34 3.20 25.47
C ALA A 236 14.10 1.94 25.92
N PRO A 237 15.28 1.69 25.29
CA PRO A 237 15.77 2.34 24.07
C PRO A 237 15.10 1.77 22.81
N SER A 238 14.67 2.66 21.93
CA SER A 238 14.22 2.35 20.57
C SER A 238 14.47 3.58 19.72
N ASN A 239 15.65 3.70 19.12
CA ASN A 239 16.08 4.91 18.44
C ASN A 239 17.16 4.61 17.40
N ILE A 240 17.52 5.65 16.62
CA ILE A 240 18.64 5.65 15.69
C ILE A 240 19.82 6.34 16.39
N TYR A 241 21.00 5.71 16.30
CA TYR A 241 22.22 6.18 16.93
C TYR A 241 23.32 6.39 15.90
N ASP A 242 24.16 7.41 16.13
CA ASP A 242 25.32 7.71 15.28
C ASP A 242 26.42 6.66 15.48
N CYS A 243 27.06 6.25 14.38
CA CYS A 243 28.28 5.47 14.35
C CYS A 243 29.40 6.27 13.64
N LYS A 244 30.63 5.79 13.63
CA LYS A 244 31.76 6.43 12.94
C LYS A 244 31.51 6.66 11.45
N ASP A 245 30.78 5.76 10.80
CA ASP A 245 30.63 5.66 9.36
C ASP A 245 29.16 5.63 8.89
N GLY A 246 28.22 5.94 9.79
CA GLY A 246 26.79 5.95 9.47
C GLY A 246 25.89 6.01 10.68
N ILE A 247 24.69 5.48 10.53
CA ILE A 247 23.67 5.41 11.57
C ILE A 247 23.15 3.98 11.73
N PHE A 248 22.72 3.64 12.95
CA PHE A 248 22.27 2.29 13.27
C PHE A 248 21.06 2.32 14.21
N LEU A 249 20.03 1.50 13.94
CA LEU A 249 18.83 1.40 14.77
C LEU A 249 19.04 0.32 15.84
N ILE A 250 18.74 0.64 17.11
CA ILE A 250 18.71 -0.31 18.23
C ILE A 250 17.34 -0.24 18.89
N ALA A 251 16.68 -1.41 19.05
CA ALA A 251 15.37 -1.56 19.70
C ALA A 251 15.47 -2.57 20.86
N ALA A 252 15.80 -2.07 22.05
CA ALA A 252 16.04 -2.89 23.23
C ALA A 252 15.15 -2.50 24.44
N ASN A 253 13.88 -2.19 24.17
CA ASN A 253 12.95 -1.64 25.14
C ASN A 253 12.42 -2.64 26.19
N GLN A 254 12.53 -3.97 25.96
CA GLN A 254 12.18 -4.98 26.96
C GLN A 254 13.29 -5.16 27.98
N ASP A 255 12.97 -5.39 29.25
CA ASP A 255 13.95 -5.47 30.34
C ASP A 255 15.04 -6.52 30.08
N THR A 256 14.68 -7.70 29.58
CA THR A 256 15.62 -8.76 29.24
C THR A 256 16.54 -8.41 28.07
N VAL A 257 15.99 -7.68 27.08
CA VAL A 257 16.74 -7.22 25.89
C VAL A 257 17.66 -6.07 26.27
N PHE A 258 17.19 -5.15 27.11
CA PHE A 258 18.00 -4.07 27.65
C PHE A 258 19.21 -4.57 28.42
N ARG A 259 19.04 -5.59 29.28
CA ARG A 259 20.15 -6.23 29.99
C ARG A 259 21.21 -6.79 29.03
N ARG A 260 20.78 -7.40 27.92
CA ARG A 260 21.70 -7.88 26.87
C ARG A 260 22.44 -6.73 26.17
N LEU A 261 21.75 -5.63 25.90
CA LEU A 261 22.39 -4.41 25.37
C LEU A 261 23.44 -3.87 26.34
N CYS A 262 23.12 -3.76 27.62
CA CYS A 262 24.09 -3.31 28.64
C CYS A 262 25.36 -4.21 28.67
N THR A 263 25.18 -5.52 28.53
CA THR A 263 26.26 -6.47 28.41
C THR A 263 27.10 -6.24 27.15
N ALA A 264 26.45 -6.06 25.99
CA ALA A 264 27.11 -5.75 24.72
C ALA A 264 27.90 -4.43 24.76
N MET A 265 27.40 -3.46 25.52
CA MET A 265 28.06 -2.18 25.74
C MET A 265 29.27 -2.29 26.72
N GLY A 266 29.46 -3.43 27.39
CA GLY A 266 30.44 -3.58 28.46
C GLY A 266 30.09 -2.80 29.74
N LYS A 267 28.79 -2.47 29.91
CA LYS A 267 28.26 -1.70 31.06
C LYS A 267 27.08 -2.43 31.71
N PRO A 268 27.25 -3.70 32.17
CA PRO A 268 26.14 -4.49 32.69
C PRO A 268 25.43 -3.85 33.90
N GLU A 269 26.14 -3.00 34.65
CA GLU A 269 25.61 -2.27 35.80
C GLU A 269 24.44 -1.32 35.45
N LEU A 270 24.37 -0.84 34.23
CA LEU A 270 23.24 0.01 33.76
C LEU A 270 21.90 -0.73 33.83
N ALA A 271 21.92 -2.04 33.74
CA ALA A 271 20.70 -2.84 33.82
C ALA A 271 20.09 -2.90 35.23
N ASP A 272 20.87 -2.57 36.26
CA ASP A 272 20.45 -2.54 37.66
C ASP A 272 20.38 -1.09 38.21
N ASP A 273 20.68 -0.08 37.40
CA ASP A 273 20.50 1.34 37.73
C ASP A 273 19.00 1.69 37.81
N ASP A 274 18.56 2.28 38.92
CA ASP A 274 17.16 2.62 39.18
C ASP A 274 16.54 3.46 38.05
N ARG A 275 17.35 4.26 37.35
CA ARG A 275 16.91 5.07 36.19
C ARG A 275 16.59 4.22 34.98
N PHE A 276 17.11 2.98 34.87
CA PHE A 276 17.03 2.18 33.66
C PHE A 276 16.56 0.73 33.87
N ALA A 277 16.53 0.25 35.11
CA ALA A 277 16.25 -1.15 35.44
C ALA A 277 14.87 -1.63 34.95
N LYS A 278 13.88 -0.73 34.86
CA LYS A 278 12.52 -1.05 34.45
C LYS A 278 12.11 -0.24 33.22
N HIS A 279 11.20 -0.81 32.42
CA HIS A 279 10.69 -0.19 31.20
C HIS A 279 10.19 1.26 31.43
N THR A 280 9.36 1.50 32.46
CA THR A 280 8.87 2.83 32.80
C THR A 280 9.97 3.81 33.15
N ALA A 281 10.93 3.38 33.97
CA ALA A 281 12.06 4.22 34.34
C ALA A 281 12.93 4.60 33.13
N ARG A 282 13.14 3.67 32.16
CA ARG A 282 13.82 3.99 30.90
C ARG A 282 13.06 5.00 30.07
N GLY A 283 11.73 4.88 30.02
CA GLY A 283 10.88 5.85 29.32
C GLY A 283 11.02 7.26 29.88
N GLU A 284 10.99 7.38 31.22
CA GLU A 284 11.16 8.67 31.92
C GLU A 284 12.57 9.27 31.75
N ASN A 285 13.58 8.43 31.59
CA ASN A 285 14.98 8.82 31.42
C ASN A 285 15.50 8.59 29.99
N GLN A 286 14.61 8.55 28.98
CA GLN A 286 14.93 8.21 27.61
C GLN A 286 16.08 9.05 27.03
N ALA A 287 16.06 10.36 27.19
CA ALA A 287 17.10 11.23 26.66
C ALA A 287 18.49 10.96 27.25
N ILE A 288 18.56 10.62 28.53
CA ILE A 288 19.82 10.28 29.20
C ILE A 288 20.33 8.95 28.69
N LEU A 289 19.45 7.97 28.56
CA LEU A 289 19.78 6.64 28.05
C LEU A 289 20.24 6.69 26.59
N ASP A 290 19.51 7.40 25.75
CA ASP A 290 19.87 7.57 24.33
C ASP A 290 21.23 8.25 24.16
N ALA A 291 21.55 9.25 24.98
CA ALA A 291 22.87 9.88 24.98
C ALA A 291 24.00 8.87 25.34
N LEU A 292 23.80 8.05 26.38
CA LEU A 292 24.77 7.03 26.79
C LEU A 292 25.02 5.97 25.70
N ILE A 293 23.96 5.56 25.00
CA ILE A 293 24.05 4.60 23.89
C ILE A 293 24.76 5.25 22.71
N ASN A 294 24.38 6.48 22.37
CA ASN A 294 24.96 7.22 21.25
C ASN A 294 26.45 7.51 21.45
N ASP A 295 26.89 7.84 22.65
CA ASP A 295 28.31 8.02 22.96
C ASP A 295 29.09 6.70 22.75
N TRP A 296 28.48 5.56 23.08
CA TRP A 296 29.08 4.25 22.87
C TRP A 296 29.12 3.84 21.40
N THR A 297 28.06 4.10 20.62
CA THR A 297 28.01 3.75 19.20
C THR A 297 28.92 4.61 18.35
N ARG A 298 29.08 5.90 18.68
CA ARG A 298 29.97 6.82 17.98
C ARG A 298 31.44 6.40 17.97
N GLU A 299 31.84 5.54 18.91
CA GLU A 299 33.19 4.98 18.95
C GLU A 299 33.41 3.75 18.07
N LYS A 300 32.34 3.32 17.32
CA LYS A 300 32.32 2.08 16.53
C LYS A 300 31.82 2.31 15.13
N SER A 301 32.24 1.48 14.20
CA SER A 301 31.61 1.40 12.89
C SER A 301 30.24 0.72 12.97
N VAL A 302 29.40 0.94 11.97
CA VAL A 302 28.10 0.25 11.82
C VAL A 302 28.25 -1.27 11.88
N ASN A 303 29.28 -1.82 11.23
CA ASN A 303 29.55 -3.27 11.24
C ASN A 303 29.98 -3.80 12.60
N GLU A 304 30.76 -3.04 13.36
CA GLU A 304 31.15 -3.41 14.74
C GLU A 304 29.94 -3.44 15.67
N VAL A 305 29.05 -2.43 15.58
CA VAL A 305 27.80 -2.41 16.37
C VAL A 305 26.91 -3.58 15.98
N GLU A 306 26.72 -3.83 14.70
CA GLU A 306 25.90 -4.95 14.19
C GLU A 306 26.38 -6.30 14.71
N ALA A 307 27.70 -6.55 14.65
CA ALA A 307 28.27 -7.80 15.15
C ALA A 307 27.99 -8.01 16.64
N LEU A 308 28.15 -6.95 17.46
CA LEU A 308 27.87 -6.99 18.91
C LEU A 308 26.38 -7.23 19.18
N MET A 309 25.47 -6.58 18.43
CA MET A 309 24.04 -6.78 18.60
C MET A 309 23.62 -8.21 18.24
N LEU A 310 24.18 -8.78 17.18
CA LEU A 310 23.94 -10.18 16.79
C LEU A 310 24.47 -11.16 17.84
N GLU A 311 25.71 -10.98 18.33
CA GLU A 311 26.31 -11.82 19.34
C GLU A 311 25.49 -11.89 20.63
N HIS A 312 24.95 -10.74 21.05
CA HIS A 312 24.16 -10.65 22.29
C HIS A 312 22.64 -10.81 22.06
N GLY A 313 22.19 -11.05 20.83
CA GLY A 313 20.78 -11.22 20.49
C GLY A 313 19.91 -9.99 20.79
N VAL A 314 20.46 -8.80 20.55
CA VAL A 314 19.74 -7.52 20.67
C VAL A 314 19.10 -7.18 19.33
N PRO A 315 17.77 -6.93 19.26
CA PRO A 315 17.12 -6.46 18.05
C PRO A 315 17.69 -5.10 17.60
N ALA A 316 18.31 -5.09 16.44
CA ALA A 316 18.94 -3.91 15.88
C ALA A 316 19.18 -4.11 14.37
N GLY A 317 19.46 -3.06 13.63
CA GLY A 317 19.74 -3.17 12.21
C GLY A 317 20.17 -1.88 11.54
N LYS A 318 20.79 -2.04 10.38
CA LYS A 318 21.08 -0.95 9.45
C LYS A 318 19.80 -0.37 8.87
N ILE A 319 19.82 0.89 8.51
CA ILE A 319 18.76 1.50 7.72
C ILE A 319 19.11 1.31 6.25
N PHE A 320 18.40 0.40 5.60
CA PHE A 320 18.67 -0.01 4.22
C PHE A 320 18.28 1.05 3.20
N THR A 321 19.16 1.30 2.26
CA THR A 321 18.86 1.95 0.98
C THR A 321 18.43 0.91 -0.05
N THR A 322 17.95 1.34 -1.23
CA THR A 322 17.59 0.39 -2.30
C THR A 322 18.75 -0.49 -2.76
N PRO A 323 19.99 0.01 -2.97
CA PRO A 323 21.14 -0.84 -3.22
C PRO A 323 21.35 -1.90 -2.13
N ASP A 324 21.28 -1.52 -0.85
CA ASP A 324 21.44 -2.48 0.25
C ASP A 324 20.43 -3.62 0.20
N MET A 325 19.16 -3.31 -0.15
CA MET A 325 18.10 -4.32 -0.31
C MET A 325 18.39 -5.30 -1.46
N LEU A 326 18.97 -4.81 -2.57
CA LEU A 326 19.30 -5.63 -3.73
C LEU A 326 20.47 -6.58 -3.45
N ASP A 327 21.45 -6.14 -2.67
CA ASP A 327 22.65 -6.89 -2.35
C ASP A 327 22.50 -7.83 -1.15
N ASP A 328 21.45 -7.64 -0.34
CA ASP A 328 21.26 -8.37 0.91
C ASP A 328 20.82 -9.84 0.68
N PRO A 329 21.53 -10.82 1.25
CA PRO A 329 21.26 -12.24 1.04
C PRO A 329 19.90 -12.69 1.60
N HIS A 330 19.33 -12.01 2.58
CA HIS A 330 18.01 -12.34 3.10
C HIS A 330 16.90 -11.95 2.13
N PHE A 331 17.00 -10.76 1.50
CA PHE A 331 16.08 -10.34 0.43
C PHE A 331 16.13 -11.31 -0.76
N GLN A 332 17.33 -11.78 -1.12
CA GLN A 332 17.53 -12.77 -2.19
C GLN A 332 16.93 -14.14 -1.80
N ALA A 333 17.27 -14.68 -0.64
CA ALA A 333 16.76 -15.96 -0.16
C ALA A 333 15.23 -15.98 0.04
N ARG A 334 14.66 -14.81 0.36
CA ARG A 334 13.22 -14.61 0.48
C ARG A 334 12.54 -14.31 -0.85
N GLU A 335 13.30 -14.11 -1.92
CA GLU A 335 12.77 -13.61 -3.19
C GLU A 335 11.85 -12.39 -2.97
N ALA A 336 12.30 -11.48 -2.09
CA ALA A 336 11.51 -10.29 -1.75
C ALA A 336 11.49 -9.28 -2.91
N ILE A 337 12.53 -9.33 -3.76
CA ILE A 337 12.67 -8.57 -4.99
C ILE A 337 12.90 -9.57 -6.11
N VAL A 338 12.21 -9.40 -7.23
CA VAL A 338 12.27 -10.32 -8.40
C VAL A 338 12.53 -9.57 -9.68
N ASP A 339 13.13 -10.27 -10.64
CA ASP A 339 13.32 -9.79 -12.00
C ASP A 339 11.99 -9.85 -12.76
N VAL A 340 11.62 -8.74 -13.40
CA VAL A 340 10.43 -8.63 -14.25
C VAL A 340 10.81 -7.85 -15.53
N PRO A 341 11.66 -8.44 -16.37
CA PRO A 341 12.20 -7.77 -17.55
C PRO A 341 11.10 -7.42 -18.56
N THR A 342 11.28 -6.28 -19.22
CA THR A 342 10.48 -5.87 -20.38
C THR A 342 11.41 -5.52 -21.53
N ASP A 343 10.87 -5.41 -22.74
CA ASP A 343 11.67 -5.02 -23.91
C ASP A 343 12.35 -3.67 -23.72
N LYS A 344 11.68 -2.74 -23.03
CA LYS A 344 12.20 -1.41 -22.74
C LYS A 344 13.17 -1.38 -21.56
N TRP A 345 12.95 -2.23 -20.55
CA TRP A 345 13.77 -2.31 -19.33
C TRP A 345 14.14 -3.77 -19.02
N PRO A 346 15.20 -4.31 -19.63
CA PRO A 346 15.60 -5.71 -19.47
C PRO A 346 16.06 -6.07 -18.05
N ASP A 347 16.53 -5.09 -17.28
CA ASP A 347 17.01 -5.28 -15.90
C ASP A 347 15.99 -4.84 -14.83
N LEU A 348 14.71 -4.68 -15.21
CA LEU A 348 13.68 -4.23 -14.28
C LEU A 348 13.50 -5.25 -13.16
N LYS A 349 13.65 -4.76 -11.93
CA LYS A 349 13.32 -5.49 -10.71
C LYS A 349 12.22 -4.75 -9.95
N MET A 350 11.40 -5.51 -9.22
CA MET A 350 10.39 -4.93 -8.33
C MET A 350 10.11 -5.82 -7.13
N GLN A 351 9.43 -5.27 -6.14
CA GLN A 351 8.96 -6.03 -4.99
C GLN A 351 8.04 -7.17 -5.43
N ASN A 352 8.28 -8.36 -4.89
CA ASN A 352 7.49 -9.55 -5.20
C ASN A 352 6.08 -9.48 -4.59
N VAL A 353 5.23 -10.44 -4.96
CA VAL A 353 3.91 -10.63 -4.37
C VAL A 353 4.04 -10.98 -2.88
N PHE A 354 3.26 -10.30 -2.07
CA PHE A 354 3.18 -10.48 -0.63
C PHE A 354 1.72 -10.39 -0.15
N PRO A 355 1.31 -11.22 0.86
CA PRO A 355 2.09 -12.22 1.58
C PRO A 355 2.37 -13.50 0.76
N LYS A 356 3.41 -14.26 1.15
CA LYS A 356 3.70 -15.56 0.57
C LYS A 356 2.76 -16.62 1.14
N MET A 357 1.98 -17.26 0.26
CA MET A 357 1.04 -18.31 0.63
C MET A 357 1.55 -19.69 0.22
N SER A 358 1.55 -20.65 1.13
CA SER A 358 2.18 -21.96 0.92
C SER A 358 1.48 -22.89 -0.08
N LYS A 359 0.22 -22.61 -0.44
CA LYS A 359 -0.59 -23.44 -1.35
C LYS A 359 -1.00 -22.70 -2.61
N THR A 360 -1.31 -21.42 -2.50
CA THR A 360 -1.88 -20.60 -3.56
C THR A 360 -1.03 -19.34 -3.75
N GLN A 361 0.26 -19.55 -4.04
CA GLN A 361 1.20 -18.43 -4.21
C GLN A 361 0.82 -17.59 -5.41
N GLY A 362 0.63 -16.29 -5.17
CA GLY A 362 0.48 -15.31 -6.25
C GLY A 362 1.81 -15.05 -6.98
N GLN A 363 1.73 -14.49 -8.16
CA GLN A 363 2.91 -14.20 -9.00
C GLN A 363 2.75 -12.93 -9.82
N ILE A 364 3.86 -12.34 -10.23
CA ILE A 364 3.89 -11.28 -11.24
C ILE A 364 4.01 -11.95 -12.61
N ARG A 365 2.97 -11.79 -13.43
CA ARG A 365 2.88 -12.37 -14.78
C ARG A 365 3.36 -11.39 -15.84
N TRP A 366 3.01 -10.12 -15.69
CA TRP A 366 3.43 -9.00 -16.55
C TRP A 366 3.41 -7.69 -15.79
N THR A 367 4.08 -6.68 -16.32
CA THR A 367 4.06 -5.30 -15.81
C THR A 367 2.87 -4.53 -16.36
N GLY A 368 2.60 -3.33 -15.84
CA GLY A 368 1.64 -2.43 -16.47
C GLY A 368 1.94 -2.25 -17.97
N PRO A 369 0.93 -2.37 -18.87
CA PRO A 369 1.11 -2.36 -20.31
C PRO A 369 1.69 -1.02 -20.82
N GLU A 370 2.42 -1.06 -21.93
CA GLU A 370 2.99 0.15 -22.53
C GLU A 370 1.91 0.97 -23.22
N GLU A 371 1.08 0.31 -24.02
CA GLU A 371 0.10 0.98 -24.86
C GLU A 371 -1.21 1.24 -24.10
N LEU A 372 -1.86 2.33 -24.43
CA LEU A 372 -3.19 2.65 -23.94
C LEU A 372 -4.22 1.79 -24.65
N GLY A 373 -5.10 1.10 -23.90
CA GLY A 373 -6.09 0.20 -24.48
C GLY A 373 -5.50 -1.09 -25.06
N GLU A 374 -4.30 -1.49 -24.64
CA GLU A 374 -3.56 -2.68 -25.14
C GLU A 374 -4.43 -3.94 -25.17
N HIS A 375 -5.43 -4.05 -24.28
CA HIS A 375 -6.30 -5.22 -24.17
C HIS A 375 -7.73 -4.98 -24.66
N ASN A 376 -7.98 -3.90 -25.45
CA ASN A 376 -9.32 -3.60 -25.93
C ASN A 376 -9.90 -4.74 -26.79
N GLU A 377 -9.14 -5.26 -27.74
CA GLU A 377 -9.59 -6.35 -28.63
C GLU A 377 -9.90 -7.62 -27.82
N GLU A 378 -9.00 -8.02 -26.93
CA GLU A 378 -9.15 -9.21 -26.10
C GLU A 378 -10.38 -9.08 -25.18
N VAL A 379 -10.46 -7.99 -24.39
CA VAL A 379 -11.49 -7.85 -23.37
C VAL A 379 -12.87 -7.62 -23.98
N TYR A 380 -12.98 -6.69 -24.91
CA TYR A 380 -14.29 -6.37 -25.52
C TYR A 380 -14.74 -7.43 -26.51
N GLY A 381 -13.80 -8.07 -27.25
CA GLY A 381 -14.10 -9.18 -28.13
C GLY A 381 -14.56 -10.41 -27.34
N ASP A 382 -13.74 -10.88 -26.41
CA ASP A 382 -13.99 -12.14 -25.70
C ASP A 382 -15.16 -12.06 -24.71
N LEU A 383 -15.25 -10.94 -23.95
CA LEU A 383 -16.27 -10.82 -22.90
C LEU A 383 -17.58 -10.21 -23.39
N LEU A 384 -17.55 -9.32 -24.37
CA LEU A 384 -18.75 -8.62 -24.85
C LEU A 384 -19.18 -9.02 -26.27
N GLY A 385 -18.36 -9.81 -26.96
CA GLY A 385 -18.63 -10.28 -28.32
C GLY A 385 -18.59 -9.17 -29.37
N LEU A 386 -17.81 -8.09 -29.12
CA LEU A 386 -17.68 -7.00 -30.11
C LEU A 386 -16.77 -7.44 -31.25
N THR A 387 -17.18 -7.11 -32.48
CA THR A 387 -16.37 -7.38 -33.67
C THR A 387 -15.26 -6.33 -33.85
N PRO A 388 -14.24 -6.62 -34.66
CA PRO A 388 -13.23 -5.61 -34.99
C PRO A 388 -13.83 -4.33 -35.62
N GLU A 389 -14.93 -4.45 -36.39
CA GLU A 389 -15.65 -3.34 -36.96
C GLU A 389 -16.32 -2.47 -35.87
N ASP A 390 -16.94 -3.12 -34.85
CA ASP A 390 -17.54 -2.40 -33.71
C ASP A 390 -16.44 -1.64 -32.94
N LEU A 391 -15.31 -2.25 -32.69
CA LEU A 391 -14.16 -1.63 -31.99
C LEU A 391 -13.61 -0.44 -32.78
N ALA A 392 -13.48 -0.57 -34.11
CA ALA A 392 -13.01 0.51 -34.97
C ALA A 392 -14.00 1.71 -34.96
N ASP A 393 -15.32 1.45 -34.96
CA ASP A 393 -16.33 2.49 -34.84
C ASP A 393 -16.24 3.19 -33.48
N LEU A 394 -16.21 2.45 -32.36
CA LEU A 394 -16.11 3.02 -31.03
C LEU A 394 -14.83 3.85 -30.87
N HIS A 395 -13.71 3.38 -31.40
CA HIS A 395 -12.45 4.12 -31.39
C HIS A 395 -12.54 5.42 -32.20
N SER A 396 -13.14 5.37 -33.40
CA SER A 396 -13.30 6.56 -34.27
C SER A 396 -14.11 7.67 -33.60
N ARG A 397 -15.04 7.30 -32.71
CA ARG A 397 -15.90 8.21 -31.92
C ARG A 397 -15.33 8.55 -30.54
N ASN A 398 -14.10 8.13 -30.23
CA ASN A 398 -13.43 8.34 -28.94
C ASN A 398 -14.25 7.81 -27.74
N ILE A 399 -14.92 6.67 -27.94
CA ILE A 399 -15.61 5.94 -26.86
C ILE A 399 -14.64 4.98 -26.17
N ILE A 400 -13.76 4.35 -26.96
CA ILE A 400 -12.66 3.52 -26.47
C ILE A 400 -11.33 4.02 -26.98
#